data_26295be640b2d8daf0ef3d488296d77e
#
_entry.id   26295be640b2d8daf0ef3d488296d77e
#
_cell.length_a   1.000
_cell.length_b   1.000
_cell.length_c   1.000
_cell.angle_alpha   90.00
_cell.angle_beta   90.00
_cell.angle_gamma   90.00
#
_symmetry.space_group_name_H-M   'P 1'
#
loop_
_entity.id
_entity.type
_entity.pdbx_description
1 polymer ?
#
loop_
_entity_poly.entity_id
_entity_poly.type
_entity_poly.pdbx_seq_one_letter_code
_entity_poly.pdbx_strand_id
1 'polypeptide(L)'
;MGQSPSTTAAPTPDLNRHQIPQLHPNTDSDFTDYTLRLSDDCLAAIFDFLSTADRKRCSLVCRRWLRVDGQRRHRLSLNALPELLDFVPSLLIRFDSVTKLALRCDRKCASINDDAMVLISLRCRNLTRLKLRGCRDITELGMAGVGDNCKALKKLSCASCMFGAKGIAAVLDRCVTLEDLTLKRLRGVHHITDVEVGAAASLKSICLKELVNGQSFAPLVIGSKKLRTLKIIGCTGDWDETLVRVGCFNNGLVEVYLEKLQVTDVGLVAVSKCFGLDTLHVVKTAECSDVGLCAVAERCRFLRKVHIDGWRTNRIGDDGLLAIAKHCLNLQELVLIGVYPTFSSLAAIASNCRNLERLALCGIGTVGDAEIECIADKCVALRKLCIKGCPVSNAGIGALASGCPNLVKVKVKKCKRITGKGVEWVREQRVSLAFNYDDSEVEALDGSASDGVGGAQDNTVEFLPTINQTTVAVAEADAEASSSNNNNRLTMLRSRFGFLAGRNLVPGAFRRWSNGDNVSSSSSFG
;
A
#
# COMPACT_ATOMS: atom_id res chain seq x y z
N MET A 1 -42.38 48.12 67.27
CA MET A 1 -41.51 48.01 68.50
C MET A 1 -40.29 47.33 68.05
N GLY A 2 -39.09 47.80 68.01
CA GLY A 2 -38.37 48.95 68.47
C GLY A 2 -37.06 48.91 67.75
N GLN A 3 -36.65 49.90 67.18
CA GLN A 3 -35.54 50.80 67.51
C GLN A 3 -34.12 50.22 67.29
N SER A 4 -33.47 50.97 66.39
CA SER A 4 -31.98 51.06 66.20
C SER A 4 -31.27 51.46 67.50
N PRO A 5 -29.91 51.33 67.51
CA PRO A 5 -29.20 52.58 67.21
C PRO A 5 -27.89 52.40 66.39
N SER A 6 -27.56 53.51 65.78
CA SER A 6 -26.33 53.93 65.16
C SER A 6 -25.10 53.90 66.08
N THR A 7 -23.95 53.65 65.55
CA THR A 7 -22.69 54.19 66.10
C THR A 7 -21.69 54.45 64.96
N THR A 8 -21.24 55.67 64.96
CA THR A 8 -20.15 56.32 64.26
C THR A 8 -18.79 55.67 64.46
N ALA A 9 -17.98 55.66 63.45
CA ALA A 9 -16.55 55.74 63.63
C ALA A 9 -15.80 56.14 62.36
N ALA A 10 -14.79 56.83 62.56
CA ALA A 10 -13.89 57.70 61.86
C ALA A 10 -13.04 57.12 60.71
N PRO A 11 -12.34 58.00 59.98
CA PRO A 11 -11.74 57.73 58.68
C PRO A 11 -10.31 57.20 58.79
N THR A 12 -9.90 56.35 57.84
CA THR A 12 -8.51 56.00 57.60
C THR A 12 -8.07 56.36 56.18
N PRO A 13 -6.79 56.58 55.94
CA PRO A 13 -6.32 57.54 54.95
C PRO A 13 -6.10 56.93 53.55
N ASP A 14 -6.20 57.82 52.56
CA ASP A 14 -5.78 57.67 51.18
C ASP A 14 -4.41 57.05 51.02
N LEU A 15 -4.33 56.00 50.17
CA LEU A 15 -3.08 55.54 49.61
C LEU A 15 -3.23 55.27 48.10
N ASN A 16 -2.68 56.20 47.35
CA ASN A 16 -2.14 56.06 46.00
C ASN A 16 -3.02 55.48 44.91
N ARG A 17 -3.71 56.35 44.28
CA ARG A 17 -4.21 56.29 42.94
C ARG A 17 -3.01 56.36 41.97
N HIS A 18 -2.46 55.23 41.58
CA HIS A 18 -1.58 55.18 40.40
C HIS A 18 -2.46 55.43 39.17
N GLN A 19 -2.24 56.57 38.56
CA GLN A 19 -2.75 56.94 37.25
C GLN A 19 -2.25 55.91 36.22
N ILE A 20 -3.17 55.13 35.71
CA ILE A 20 -2.98 54.41 34.46
C ILE A 20 -2.92 55.47 33.34
N PRO A 21 -1.88 55.53 32.52
CA PRO A 21 -1.84 56.46 31.39
C PRO A 21 -2.97 56.10 30.46
N GLN A 22 -3.88 57.04 30.21
CA GLN A 22 -4.85 56.98 29.15
C GLN A 22 -4.03 56.98 27.83
N LEU A 23 -3.91 55.81 27.21
CA LEU A 23 -3.50 55.70 25.83
C LEU A 23 -4.53 56.40 24.97
N HIS A 24 -4.14 57.50 24.40
CA HIS A 24 -4.87 58.18 23.35
C HIS A 24 -5.19 57.19 22.22
N PRO A 25 -6.42 57.12 21.73
CA PRO A 25 -6.77 56.40 20.53
C PRO A 25 -6.46 57.31 19.33
N ASN A 26 -5.23 57.33 18.89
CA ASN A 26 -4.82 57.91 17.63
C ASN A 26 -3.72 57.10 17.01
N THR A 27 -4.09 56.10 16.26
CA THR A 27 -3.58 55.77 14.93
C THR A 27 -4.60 54.78 14.34
N ASP A 28 -5.56 55.29 13.60
CA ASP A 28 -6.21 54.57 12.52
C ASP A 28 -5.10 54.19 11.52
N SER A 29 -4.33 53.18 11.84
CA SER A 29 -3.63 52.44 10.82
C SER A 29 -4.72 51.66 10.09
N ASP A 30 -5.10 52.21 8.98
CA ASP A 30 -6.00 51.65 7.98
C ASP A 30 -5.41 50.28 7.54
N PHE A 31 -5.59 49.25 8.38
CA PHE A 31 -5.27 47.87 8.03
C PHE A 31 -6.34 47.41 7.05
N THR A 32 -6.27 47.94 5.84
CA THR A 32 -7.09 47.49 4.72
C THR A 32 -6.75 46.03 4.46
N ASP A 33 -7.70 45.15 4.77
CA ASP A 33 -7.60 43.73 4.41
C ASP A 33 -7.59 43.62 2.87
N TYR A 34 -6.41 43.62 2.30
CA TYR A 34 -6.22 43.48 0.84
C TYR A 34 -6.77 42.16 0.30
N THR A 35 -7.00 41.14 1.14
CA THR A 35 -7.60 39.88 0.70
C THR A 35 -9.07 40.05 0.32
N LEU A 36 -9.74 41.10 0.77
CA LEU A 36 -11.11 41.42 0.35
C LEU A 36 -11.20 41.81 -1.13
N ARG A 37 -10.10 42.29 -1.72
CA ARG A 37 -10.00 42.62 -3.16
C ARG A 37 -9.85 41.40 -4.06
N LEU A 38 -9.45 40.24 -3.50
CA LEU A 38 -9.35 39.00 -4.24
C LEU A 38 -10.76 38.40 -4.42
N SER A 39 -11.05 37.92 -5.63
CA SER A 39 -12.25 37.09 -5.85
C SER A 39 -12.15 35.76 -5.08
N ASP A 40 -13.29 35.11 -4.82
CA ASP A 40 -13.31 33.80 -4.17
C ASP A 40 -12.58 32.75 -5.01
N ASP A 41 -12.58 32.89 -6.34
CA ASP A 41 -11.83 32.01 -7.24
C ASP A 41 -10.31 32.19 -7.12
N CYS A 42 -9.83 33.44 -7.03
CA CYS A 42 -8.40 33.71 -6.80
C CYS A 42 -7.96 33.15 -5.45
N LEU A 43 -8.76 33.36 -4.40
CA LEU A 43 -8.47 32.85 -3.07
C LEU A 43 -8.46 31.31 -3.06
N ALA A 44 -9.40 30.68 -3.75
CA ALA A 44 -9.45 29.24 -3.90
C ALA A 44 -8.24 28.68 -4.65
N ALA A 45 -7.81 29.35 -5.73
CA ALA A 45 -6.61 28.98 -6.46
C ALA A 45 -5.36 29.05 -5.57
N ILE A 46 -5.24 30.09 -4.74
CA ILE A 46 -4.15 30.19 -3.75
C ILE A 46 -4.18 28.99 -2.79
N PHE A 47 -5.37 28.62 -2.28
CA PHE A 47 -5.50 27.48 -1.36
C PHE A 47 -5.11 26.15 -2.00
N ASP A 48 -5.29 25.97 -3.30
CA ASP A 48 -4.92 24.75 -4.00
C ASP A 48 -3.39 24.52 -4.06
N PHE A 49 -2.60 25.59 -3.96
CA PHE A 49 -1.13 25.49 -3.85
C PHE A 49 -0.63 25.24 -2.43
N LEU A 50 -1.47 25.37 -1.42
CA LEU A 50 -1.07 25.22 -0.03
C LEU A 50 -1.03 23.75 0.41
N SER A 51 -0.15 23.47 1.36
CA SER A 51 -0.15 22.17 2.05
C SER A 51 -1.47 21.97 2.83
N THR A 52 -1.81 20.71 3.13
CA THR A 52 -3.01 20.41 3.93
C THR A 52 -2.99 21.05 5.33
N ALA A 53 -1.80 21.24 5.91
CA ALA A 53 -1.64 21.90 7.20
C ALA A 53 -1.91 23.41 7.11
N ASP A 54 -1.37 24.06 6.08
CA ASP A 54 -1.54 25.50 5.87
C ASP A 54 -2.98 25.83 5.47
N ARG A 55 -3.63 25.01 4.63
CA ARG A 55 -5.07 25.12 4.35
C ARG A 55 -5.91 25.07 5.62
N LYS A 56 -5.58 24.19 6.58
CA LYS A 56 -6.27 24.17 7.88
C LYS A 56 -6.09 25.47 8.64
N ARG A 57 -4.88 26.06 8.63
CA ARG A 57 -4.64 27.37 9.25
C ARG A 57 -5.43 28.47 8.56
N CYS A 58 -5.41 28.50 7.24
CA CYS A 58 -6.20 29.46 6.45
C CYS A 58 -7.70 29.38 6.77
N SER A 59 -8.23 28.18 6.98
CA SER A 59 -9.65 28.00 7.32
C SER A 59 -10.04 28.56 8.70
N LEU A 60 -9.09 28.96 9.54
CA LEU A 60 -9.33 29.58 10.85
C LEU A 60 -9.24 31.11 10.81
N VAL A 61 -8.83 31.71 9.68
CA VAL A 61 -8.63 33.15 9.57
C VAL A 61 -9.95 33.93 9.62
N CYS A 62 -10.91 33.60 8.76
CA CYS A 62 -12.22 34.21 8.73
C CYS A 62 -13.29 33.30 8.12
N ARG A 63 -14.58 33.68 8.27
CA ARG A 63 -15.72 32.92 7.72
C ARG A 63 -15.68 32.78 6.20
N ARG A 64 -15.18 33.79 5.49
CA ARG A 64 -15.04 33.76 4.03
C ARG A 64 -14.03 32.70 3.60
N TRP A 65 -12.85 32.71 4.21
CA TRP A 65 -11.80 31.73 3.91
C TRP A 65 -12.22 30.30 4.27
N LEU A 66 -12.93 30.15 5.41
CA LEU A 66 -13.51 28.88 5.82
C LEU A 66 -14.48 28.31 4.76
N ARG A 67 -15.36 29.18 4.20
CA ARG A 67 -16.33 28.82 3.16
C ARG A 67 -15.62 28.45 1.86
N VAL A 68 -14.72 29.31 1.37
CA VAL A 68 -13.98 29.10 0.12
C VAL A 68 -13.16 27.79 0.17
N ASP A 69 -12.43 27.55 1.28
CA ASP A 69 -11.72 26.27 1.47
C ASP A 69 -12.69 25.07 1.45
N GLY A 70 -13.85 25.21 2.06
CA GLY A 70 -14.86 24.14 2.11
C GLY A 70 -15.39 23.76 0.72
N GLN A 71 -15.84 24.76 -0.04
CA GLN A 71 -16.47 24.58 -1.36
C GLN A 71 -15.51 23.99 -2.42
N ARG A 72 -14.22 24.20 -2.30
CA ARG A 72 -13.20 23.68 -3.23
C ARG A 72 -12.56 22.36 -2.78
N ARG A 73 -13.01 21.80 -1.67
CA ARG A 73 -12.40 20.58 -1.14
C ARG A 73 -13.04 19.32 -1.71
N HIS A 74 -12.48 18.82 -2.80
CA HIS A 74 -12.94 17.61 -3.45
C HIS A 74 -12.53 16.30 -2.74
N ARG A 75 -11.55 16.34 -1.85
CA ARG A 75 -11.06 15.17 -1.09
C ARG A 75 -11.17 15.41 0.41
N LEU A 76 -11.85 14.49 1.09
CA LEU A 76 -12.03 14.52 2.53
C LEU A 76 -11.58 13.20 3.15
N SER A 77 -10.85 13.30 4.26
CA SER A 77 -10.45 12.13 5.06
C SER A 77 -10.85 12.36 6.52
N LEU A 78 -11.67 11.46 7.06
CA LEU A 78 -12.26 11.57 8.38
C LEU A 78 -11.95 10.35 9.24
N ASN A 79 -11.84 10.57 10.54
CA ASN A 79 -11.87 9.50 11.51
C ASN A 79 -13.32 9.04 11.66
N ALA A 80 -13.55 7.75 11.39
CA ALA A 80 -14.88 7.14 11.36
C ALA A 80 -15.25 6.63 12.76
N LEU A 81 -15.32 7.53 13.74
CA LEU A 81 -15.76 7.26 15.09
C LEU A 81 -17.28 7.45 15.19
N PRO A 82 -17.98 6.83 16.17
CA PRO A 82 -19.44 6.94 16.32
C PRO A 82 -19.93 8.37 16.39
N GLU A 83 -19.18 9.25 17.06
CA GLU A 83 -19.51 10.67 17.25
C GLU A 83 -19.56 11.45 15.92
N LEU A 84 -18.99 10.90 14.86
CA LEU A 84 -19.05 11.52 13.54
C LEU A 84 -20.50 11.70 13.05
N LEU A 85 -21.43 10.84 13.46
CA LEU A 85 -22.85 10.91 13.08
C LEU A 85 -23.43 12.28 13.36
N ASP A 86 -23.16 12.87 14.54
CA ASP A 86 -23.70 14.15 14.98
C ASP A 86 -23.18 15.32 14.13
N PHE A 87 -21.97 15.20 13.60
CA PHE A 87 -21.31 16.23 12.83
C PHE A 87 -21.50 16.09 11.31
N VAL A 88 -21.94 14.93 10.82
CA VAL A 88 -22.08 14.66 9.37
C VAL A 88 -22.90 15.76 8.66
N PRO A 89 -24.08 16.21 9.17
CA PRO A 89 -24.88 17.21 8.46
C PRO A 89 -24.13 18.53 8.26
N SER A 90 -23.57 19.10 9.33
CA SER A 90 -22.87 20.38 9.28
C SER A 90 -21.55 20.30 8.48
N LEU A 91 -20.84 19.18 8.62
CA LEU A 91 -19.58 18.93 7.94
C LEU A 91 -19.78 18.81 6.44
N LEU A 92 -20.79 18.09 5.98
CA LEU A 92 -21.05 17.87 4.55
C LEU A 92 -21.79 19.03 3.88
N ILE A 93 -22.45 19.92 4.64
CA ILE A 93 -22.88 21.24 4.13
C ILE A 93 -21.65 22.10 3.81
N ARG A 94 -20.65 22.09 4.69
CA ARG A 94 -19.40 22.82 4.46
C ARG A 94 -18.60 22.26 3.27
N PHE A 95 -18.56 20.94 3.10
CA PHE A 95 -17.79 20.24 2.08
C PHE A 95 -18.72 19.60 1.04
N ASP A 96 -19.53 20.39 0.37
CA ASP A 96 -20.53 19.98 -0.61
C ASP A 96 -19.94 19.40 -1.92
N SER A 97 -18.73 19.81 -2.26
CA SER A 97 -18.03 19.43 -3.49
C SER A 97 -17.19 18.16 -3.36
N VAL A 98 -17.34 17.40 -2.27
CA VAL A 98 -16.56 16.19 -2.03
C VAL A 98 -16.89 15.09 -3.05
N THR A 99 -15.87 14.70 -3.81
CA THR A 99 -15.93 13.58 -4.77
C THR A 99 -15.09 12.38 -4.34
N LYS A 100 -14.17 12.57 -3.39
CA LYS A 100 -13.28 11.50 -2.88
C LYS A 100 -13.35 11.50 -1.36
N LEU A 101 -13.86 10.43 -0.76
CA LEU A 101 -14.02 10.28 0.68
C LEU A 101 -13.21 9.11 1.22
N ALA A 102 -12.46 9.33 2.30
CA ALA A 102 -11.79 8.29 3.06
C ALA A 102 -12.25 8.31 4.52
N LEU A 103 -12.77 7.19 5.00
CA LEU A 103 -13.20 6.98 6.36
C LEU A 103 -12.26 5.97 7.02
N ARG A 104 -11.66 6.32 8.15
CA ARG A 104 -10.69 5.48 8.86
C ARG A 104 -11.10 5.34 10.31
N CYS A 105 -11.09 4.11 10.82
CA CYS A 105 -11.23 3.83 12.23
C CYS A 105 -10.04 3.00 12.71
N ASP A 106 -9.58 3.26 13.91
CA ASP A 106 -8.53 2.48 14.54
C ASP A 106 -9.07 1.14 15.04
N ARG A 107 -8.18 0.15 15.16
CA ARG A 107 -8.58 -1.21 15.55
C ARG A 107 -9.15 -1.31 16.97
N LYS A 108 -8.84 -0.36 17.84
CA LYS A 108 -9.24 -0.34 19.24
C LYS A 108 -10.55 0.40 19.52
N CYS A 109 -11.04 1.19 18.53
CA CYS A 109 -12.23 2.03 18.68
C CYS A 109 -13.43 1.40 17.98
N ALA A 110 -14.65 1.68 18.47
CA ALA A 110 -15.87 1.48 17.71
C ALA A 110 -15.86 2.36 16.45
N SER A 111 -16.52 1.92 15.41
CA SER A 111 -16.61 2.68 14.15
C SER A 111 -18.01 3.27 13.97
N ILE A 112 -18.17 4.09 12.92
CA ILE A 112 -19.51 4.49 12.47
C ILE A 112 -20.33 3.26 12.11
N ASN A 113 -21.64 3.37 12.33
CA ASN A 113 -22.65 2.38 11.99
C ASN A 113 -23.28 2.61 10.59
N ASP A 114 -24.28 1.85 10.26
CA ASP A 114 -25.02 1.93 9.01
C ASP A 114 -25.74 3.26 8.83
N ASP A 115 -26.36 3.80 9.89
CA ASP A 115 -27.09 5.08 9.84
C ASP A 115 -26.18 6.23 9.42
N ALA A 116 -24.99 6.29 10.03
CA ALA A 116 -23.96 7.27 9.65
C ALA A 116 -23.53 7.08 8.20
N MET A 117 -23.36 5.84 7.74
CA MET A 117 -22.92 5.57 6.36
C MET A 117 -24.01 5.95 5.35
N VAL A 118 -25.27 5.65 5.64
CA VAL A 118 -26.42 6.03 4.81
C VAL A 118 -26.53 7.57 4.74
N LEU A 119 -26.45 8.25 5.89
CA LEU A 119 -26.49 9.72 5.94
C LEU A 119 -25.36 10.38 5.14
N ILE A 120 -24.13 9.84 5.26
CA ILE A 120 -22.98 10.29 4.46
C ILE A 120 -23.24 10.09 2.97
N SER A 121 -23.76 8.92 2.58
CA SER A 121 -24.03 8.60 1.17
C SER A 121 -25.10 9.49 0.56
N LEU A 122 -26.15 9.82 1.31
CA LEU A 122 -27.22 10.75 0.91
C LEU A 122 -26.70 12.17 0.62
N ARG A 123 -25.71 12.62 1.39
CA ARG A 123 -25.10 13.95 1.24
C ARG A 123 -24.00 14.00 0.18
N CYS A 124 -23.31 12.87 -0.07
CA CYS A 124 -22.20 12.78 -1.02
C CYS A 124 -22.59 12.04 -2.30
N ARG A 125 -23.66 12.44 -2.98
CA ARG A 125 -24.18 11.75 -4.19
C ARG A 125 -23.19 11.75 -5.37
N ASN A 126 -22.32 12.75 -5.46
CA ASN A 126 -21.30 12.87 -6.51
C ASN A 126 -19.99 12.14 -6.20
N LEU A 127 -20.02 11.22 -5.23
CA LEU A 127 -18.83 10.49 -4.81
C LEU A 127 -18.33 9.60 -5.93
N THR A 128 -17.08 9.81 -6.36
CA THR A 128 -16.40 8.99 -7.37
C THR A 128 -15.44 7.98 -6.74
N ARG A 129 -14.96 8.24 -5.52
CA ARG A 129 -14.05 7.35 -4.81
C ARG A 129 -14.40 7.26 -3.33
N LEU A 130 -14.61 6.04 -2.83
CA LEU A 130 -14.82 5.74 -1.42
C LEU A 130 -13.72 4.80 -0.92
N LYS A 131 -13.10 5.16 0.21
CA LYS A 131 -12.12 4.32 0.91
C LYS A 131 -12.56 4.11 2.36
N LEU A 132 -12.81 2.87 2.73
CA LEU A 132 -13.19 2.46 4.09
C LEU A 132 -12.03 1.68 4.71
N ARG A 133 -11.61 2.04 5.91
CA ARG A 133 -10.57 1.31 6.63
C ARG A 133 -10.95 1.14 8.10
N GLY A 134 -11.06 -0.10 8.55
CA GLY A 134 -11.37 -0.41 9.94
C GLY A 134 -12.79 -0.08 10.37
N CYS A 135 -13.69 0.25 9.43
CA CYS A 135 -15.11 0.47 9.70
C CYS A 135 -15.78 -0.89 9.88
N ARG A 136 -15.89 -1.35 11.12
CA ARG A 136 -16.31 -2.71 11.46
C ARG A 136 -17.79 -2.82 11.75
N ASP A 137 -18.42 -1.72 12.16
CA ASP A 137 -19.83 -1.68 12.55
C ASP A 137 -20.75 -1.32 11.36
N ILE A 138 -20.18 -1.15 10.16
CA ILE A 138 -20.91 -1.06 8.89
C ILE A 138 -21.23 -2.49 8.44
N THR A 139 -22.49 -2.74 8.12
CA THR A 139 -23.00 -3.99 7.57
C THR A 139 -23.34 -3.85 6.07
N GLU A 140 -24.01 -4.89 5.53
CA GLU A 140 -24.55 -4.83 4.16
C GLU A 140 -25.62 -3.73 3.98
N LEU A 141 -26.30 -3.31 5.04
CA LEU A 141 -27.31 -2.25 4.97
C LEU A 141 -26.66 -0.88 4.69
N GLY A 142 -25.61 -0.53 5.41
CA GLY A 142 -24.86 0.70 5.15
C GLY A 142 -24.22 0.71 3.76
N MET A 143 -23.74 -0.47 3.30
CA MET A 143 -23.18 -0.60 1.95
C MET A 143 -24.25 -0.53 0.85
N ALA A 144 -25.45 -1.04 1.11
CA ALA A 144 -26.60 -0.86 0.21
C ALA A 144 -26.96 0.62 0.05
N GLY A 145 -26.98 1.39 1.15
CA GLY A 145 -27.18 2.84 1.11
C GLY A 145 -26.13 3.58 0.25
N VAL A 146 -24.87 3.15 0.31
CA VAL A 146 -23.83 3.67 -0.62
C VAL A 146 -24.20 3.35 -2.07
N GLY A 147 -24.63 2.13 -2.36
CA GLY A 147 -25.03 1.71 -3.69
C GLY A 147 -26.22 2.51 -4.23
N ASP A 148 -27.18 2.81 -3.37
CA ASP A 148 -28.41 3.54 -3.74
C ASP A 148 -28.13 5.02 -4.02
N ASN A 149 -27.26 5.65 -3.23
CA ASN A 149 -27.08 7.09 -3.28
C ASN A 149 -25.87 7.53 -4.13
N CYS A 150 -24.78 6.74 -4.19
CA CYS A 150 -23.54 7.14 -4.85
C CYS A 150 -23.39 6.53 -6.26
N LYS A 151 -24.30 6.87 -7.18
CA LYS A 151 -24.34 6.30 -8.55
C LYS A 151 -23.12 6.65 -9.43
N ALA A 152 -22.38 7.70 -9.07
CA ALA A 152 -21.14 8.11 -9.77
C ALA A 152 -19.88 7.39 -9.27
N LEU A 153 -20.02 6.39 -8.37
CA LEU A 153 -18.90 5.73 -7.73
C LEU A 153 -18.10 4.89 -8.74
N LYS A 154 -16.84 5.27 -8.96
CA LYS A 154 -15.90 4.57 -9.86
C LYS A 154 -14.88 3.72 -9.13
N LYS A 155 -14.49 4.10 -7.90
CA LYS A 155 -13.46 3.41 -7.13
C LYS A 155 -13.91 3.13 -5.71
N LEU A 156 -13.91 1.85 -5.31
CA LEU A 156 -14.21 1.38 -3.96
C LEU A 156 -13.02 0.64 -3.38
N SER A 157 -12.57 1.05 -2.19
CA SER A 157 -11.50 0.37 -1.48
C SER A 157 -11.89 0.11 -0.03
N CYS A 158 -11.98 -1.16 0.35
CA CYS A 158 -12.38 -1.59 1.69
C CYS A 158 -11.25 -2.38 2.35
N ALA A 159 -10.88 -1.99 3.57
CA ALA A 159 -9.83 -2.64 4.32
C ALA A 159 -10.24 -2.90 5.77
N SER A 160 -10.15 -4.15 6.22
CA SER A 160 -10.47 -4.56 7.60
C SER A 160 -11.90 -4.18 8.04
N CYS A 161 -12.87 -4.32 7.14
CA CYS A 161 -14.31 -4.15 7.38
C CYS A 161 -14.98 -5.52 7.58
N MET A 162 -16.21 -5.53 8.13
CA MET A 162 -16.92 -6.77 8.54
C MET A 162 -18.09 -7.15 7.63
N PHE A 163 -18.52 -6.32 6.70
CA PHE A 163 -19.73 -6.52 5.88
C PHE A 163 -19.63 -7.64 4.81
N GLY A 164 -18.49 -8.29 4.69
CA GLY A 164 -18.32 -9.49 3.86
C GLY A 164 -18.60 -9.32 2.37
N ALA A 165 -18.88 -10.45 1.73
CA ALA A 165 -19.24 -10.48 0.30
C ALA A 165 -20.61 -9.85 0.04
N LYS A 166 -21.59 -10.00 0.97
CA LYS A 166 -22.94 -9.43 0.88
C LYS A 166 -22.90 -7.91 0.74
N GLY A 167 -22.11 -7.22 1.58
CA GLY A 167 -21.96 -5.77 1.48
C GLY A 167 -21.32 -5.30 0.18
N ILE A 168 -20.40 -6.08 -0.39
CA ILE A 168 -19.83 -5.78 -1.71
C ILE A 168 -20.85 -6.01 -2.82
N ALA A 169 -21.60 -7.13 -2.79
CA ALA A 169 -22.67 -7.41 -3.75
C ALA A 169 -23.70 -6.27 -3.76
N ALA A 170 -24.16 -5.82 -2.59
CA ALA A 170 -25.12 -4.73 -2.45
C ALA A 170 -24.69 -3.43 -3.14
N VAL A 171 -23.38 -3.12 -3.15
CA VAL A 171 -22.84 -1.97 -3.91
C VAL A 171 -22.80 -2.27 -5.40
N LEU A 172 -22.29 -3.44 -5.80
CA LEU A 172 -22.10 -3.79 -7.22
C LEU A 172 -23.43 -3.86 -7.98
N ASP A 173 -24.47 -4.37 -7.36
CA ASP A 173 -25.82 -4.45 -7.95
C ASP A 173 -26.40 -3.07 -8.29
N ARG A 174 -25.98 -2.04 -7.57
CA ARG A 174 -26.55 -0.69 -7.66
C ARG A 174 -25.62 0.34 -8.30
N CYS A 175 -24.29 0.12 -8.24
CA CYS A 175 -23.26 1.00 -8.80
C CYS A 175 -22.70 0.46 -10.12
N VAL A 176 -23.45 0.63 -11.19
CA VAL A 176 -23.06 0.15 -12.56
C VAL A 176 -21.82 0.87 -13.15
N THR A 177 -21.35 1.94 -12.51
CA THR A 177 -20.19 2.72 -12.96
C THR A 177 -18.88 2.32 -12.27
N LEU A 178 -18.89 1.32 -11.38
CA LEU A 178 -17.71 0.95 -10.60
C LEU A 178 -16.66 0.29 -11.49
N GLU A 179 -15.47 0.90 -11.57
CA GLU A 179 -14.35 0.46 -12.41
C GLU A 179 -13.25 -0.24 -11.60
N ASP A 180 -12.99 0.23 -10.37
CA ASP A 180 -11.90 -0.27 -9.53
C ASP A 180 -12.43 -0.77 -8.18
N LEU A 181 -12.17 -2.03 -7.87
CA LEU A 181 -12.50 -2.65 -6.59
C LEU A 181 -11.23 -3.15 -5.90
N THR A 182 -10.99 -2.69 -4.68
CA THR A 182 -9.88 -3.16 -3.83
C THR A 182 -10.40 -3.63 -2.50
N LEU A 183 -10.20 -4.90 -2.17
CA LEU A 183 -10.60 -5.52 -0.92
C LEU A 183 -9.37 -6.03 -0.18
N LYS A 184 -9.18 -5.60 1.08
CA LYS A 184 -8.07 -6.05 1.91
C LYS A 184 -8.55 -6.49 3.29
N ARG A 185 -8.22 -7.71 3.71
CA ARG A 185 -8.62 -8.25 5.02
C ARG A 185 -10.10 -8.03 5.33
N LEU A 186 -10.96 -8.23 4.34
CA LEU A 186 -12.40 -8.18 4.53
C LEU A 186 -12.82 -9.40 5.33
N ARG A 187 -13.60 -9.21 6.39
CA ARG A 187 -14.16 -10.24 7.25
C ARG A 187 -15.66 -10.37 7.00
N GLY A 188 -16.33 -11.32 7.66
CA GLY A 188 -17.75 -11.59 7.39
C GLY A 188 -17.98 -12.46 6.14
N VAL A 189 -16.92 -13.11 5.64
CA VAL A 189 -16.98 -14.06 4.50
C VAL A 189 -17.00 -15.48 5.06
N HIS A 190 -18.00 -15.81 5.88
CA HIS A 190 -17.99 -17.07 6.64
C HIS A 190 -18.64 -18.25 5.92
N HIS A 191 -19.43 -18.02 4.86
CA HIS A 191 -20.10 -19.08 4.11
C HIS A 191 -19.82 -18.96 2.62
N ILE A 192 -19.36 -20.06 2.03
CA ILE A 192 -19.03 -20.16 0.59
C ILE A 192 -20.32 -20.21 -0.26
N THR A 193 -21.47 -20.46 0.35
CA THR A 193 -22.61 -21.02 -0.35
C THR A 193 -23.64 -20.04 -0.90
N ASP A 194 -23.67 -18.72 -0.53
CA ASP A 194 -24.90 -17.99 -0.78
C ASP A 194 -24.80 -16.58 -1.39
N VAL A 195 -23.63 -16.12 -1.79
CA VAL A 195 -23.58 -14.82 -2.46
C VAL A 195 -22.81 -14.94 -3.76
N GLU A 196 -23.53 -15.29 -4.80
CA GLU A 196 -23.07 -14.97 -6.16
C GLU A 196 -22.99 -13.45 -6.27
N VAL A 197 -21.79 -12.96 -6.08
CA VAL A 197 -21.52 -11.55 -6.38
C VAL A 197 -21.66 -11.40 -7.88
N GLY A 198 -22.79 -10.86 -8.31
CA GLY A 198 -23.14 -10.74 -9.72
C GLY A 198 -22.05 -10.11 -10.56
N ALA A 199 -22.01 -10.47 -11.82
CA ALA A 199 -21.05 -9.96 -12.79
C ALA A 199 -21.12 -8.44 -12.88
N ALA A 200 -20.10 -7.74 -12.41
CA ALA A 200 -20.02 -6.30 -12.57
C ALA A 200 -19.42 -5.95 -13.94
N ALA A 201 -20.29 -5.65 -14.88
CA ALA A 201 -19.93 -5.42 -16.28
C ALA A 201 -18.97 -4.23 -16.51
N SER A 202 -18.80 -3.35 -15.52
CA SER A 202 -17.97 -2.14 -15.62
C SER A 202 -16.57 -2.30 -15.02
N LEU A 203 -16.32 -3.35 -14.23
CA LEU A 203 -15.05 -3.51 -13.52
C LEU A 203 -13.89 -3.73 -14.50
N LYS A 204 -12.86 -2.88 -14.34
CA LYS A 204 -11.60 -2.92 -15.07
C LYS A 204 -10.44 -3.42 -14.20
N SER A 205 -10.52 -3.22 -12.88
CA SER A 205 -9.48 -3.59 -11.94
C SER A 205 -10.07 -4.22 -10.68
N ILE A 206 -9.59 -5.41 -10.34
CA ILE A 206 -9.92 -6.12 -9.10
C ILE A 206 -8.63 -6.41 -8.35
N CYS A 207 -8.57 -6.00 -7.07
CA CYS A 207 -7.49 -6.32 -6.17
C CYS A 207 -8.03 -6.97 -4.90
N LEU A 208 -7.77 -8.26 -4.73
CA LEU A 208 -8.11 -9.06 -3.55
C LEU A 208 -6.84 -9.28 -2.75
N LYS A 209 -6.83 -8.86 -1.47
CA LYS A 209 -5.62 -8.94 -0.64
C LYS A 209 -5.92 -9.48 0.75
N GLU A 210 -5.18 -10.52 1.15
CA GLU A 210 -5.27 -11.10 2.49
C GLU A 210 -6.72 -11.46 2.89
N LEU A 211 -7.46 -12.12 1.99
CA LEU A 211 -8.82 -12.58 2.23
C LEU A 211 -8.80 -14.05 2.67
N VAL A 212 -9.49 -14.33 3.76
CA VAL A 212 -9.89 -15.68 4.13
C VAL A 212 -11.14 -16.01 3.30
N ASN A 213 -11.20 -17.18 2.67
CA ASN A 213 -12.26 -17.55 1.71
C ASN A 213 -12.38 -16.57 0.51
N GLY A 214 -11.23 -16.20 -0.08
CA GLY A 214 -11.21 -15.35 -1.27
C GLY A 214 -12.04 -15.88 -2.45
N GLN A 215 -12.31 -17.17 -2.47
CA GLN A 215 -13.12 -17.88 -3.47
C GLN A 215 -14.57 -17.35 -3.57
N SER A 216 -15.11 -16.75 -2.52
CA SER A 216 -16.42 -16.08 -2.58
C SER A 216 -16.48 -14.97 -3.65
N PHE A 217 -15.33 -14.46 -4.09
CA PHE A 217 -15.22 -13.46 -5.14
C PHE A 217 -14.85 -14.04 -6.52
N ALA A 218 -14.69 -15.37 -6.64
CA ALA A 218 -14.40 -16.01 -7.93
C ALA A 218 -15.48 -15.73 -8.99
N PRO A 219 -16.80 -15.81 -8.69
CA PRO A 219 -17.85 -15.46 -9.66
C PRO A 219 -17.73 -14.02 -10.18
N LEU A 220 -17.38 -13.07 -9.29
CA LEU A 220 -17.15 -11.68 -9.67
C LEU A 220 -15.97 -11.55 -10.64
N VAL A 221 -14.85 -12.21 -10.36
CA VAL A 221 -13.65 -12.18 -11.21
C VAL A 221 -13.96 -12.78 -12.59
N ILE A 222 -14.65 -13.94 -12.61
CA ILE A 222 -15.02 -14.63 -13.85
C ILE A 222 -16.03 -13.80 -14.68
N GLY A 223 -17.04 -13.24 -14.01
CA GLY A 223 -18.11 -12.48 -14.66
C GLY A 223 -17.71 -11.08 -15.15
N SER A 224 -16.56 -10.55 -14.75
CA SER A 224 -16.12 -9.19 -15.10
C SER A 224 -15.44 -9.15 -16.47
N LYS A 225 -16.22 -9.13 -17.55
CA LYS A 225 -15.74 -9.21 -18.95
C LYS A 225 -14.81 -8.06 -19.40
N LYS A 226 -14.82 -6.91 -18.72
CA LYS A 226 -13.95 -5.76 -19.03
C LYS A 226 -12.70 -5.72 -18.17
N LEU A 227 -12.42 -6.76 -17.39
CA LEU A 227 -11.30 -6.79 -16.46
C LEU A 227 -9.97 -6.76 -17.22
N ARG A 228 -9.13 -5.79 -16.85
CA ARG A 228 -7.76 -5.61 -17.39
C ARG A 228 -6.69 -5.88 -16.35
N THR A 229 -6.98 -5.61 -15.08
CA THR A 229 -6.02 -5.78 -13.99
C THR A 229 -6.60 -6.71 -12.93
N LEU A 230 -5.95 -7.84 -12.72
CA LEU A 230 -6.28 -8.81 -11.68
C LEU A 230 -5.12 -8.95 -10.70
N LYS A 231 -5.38 -8.63 -9.42
CA LYS A 231 -4.40 -8.79 -8.33
C LYS A 231 -4.98 -9.64 -7.24
N ILE A 232 -4.39 -10.79 -7.00
CA ILE A 232 -4.76 -11.72 -5.94
C ILE A 232 -3.52 -11.94 -5.07
N ILE A 233 -3.60 -11.50 -3.81
CA ILE A 233 -2.43 -11.41 -2.94
C ILE A 233 -2.76 -12.00 -1.57
N GLY A 234 -2.13 -13.11 -1.20
CA GLY A 234 -2.29 -13.74 0.11
C GLY A 234 -3.72 -14.18 0.42
N CYS A 235 -4.50 -14.53 -0.59
CA CYS A 235 -5.85 -15.05 -0.43
C CYS A 235 -5.80 -16.56 -0.33
N THR A 236 -6.58 -17.15 0.59
CA THR A 236 -6.69 -18.60 0.72
C THR A 236 -7.61 -19.18 -0.36
N GLY A 237 -7.46 -20.45 -0.65
CA GLY A 237 -8.25 -21.21 -1.62
C GLY A 237 -7.47 -21.55 -2.89
N ASP A 238 -7.99 -22.49 -3.66
CA ASP A 238 -7.49 -22.89 -4.97
C ASP A 238 -7.96 -21.91 -6.04
N TRP A 239 -6.99 -21.27 -6.73
CA TRP A 239 -7.28 -20.25 -7.74
C TRP A 239 -7.18 -20.77 -9.17
N ASP A 240 -6.74 -22.00 -9.39
CA ASP A 240 -6.56 -22.57 -10.73
C ASP A 240 -7.85 -22.62 -11.50
N GLU A 241 -8.94 -23.16 -10.91
CA GLU A 241 -10.25 -23.18 -11.55
C GLU A 241 -10.73 -21.78 -11.92
N THR A 242 -10.59 -20.82 -11.01
CA THR A 242 -10.94 -19.43 -11.28
C THR A 242 -10.18 -18.87 -12.47
N LEU A 243 -8.86 -19.08 -12.51
CA LEU A 243 -8.00 -18.60 -13.61
C LEU A 243 -8.33 -19.30 -14.93
N VAL A 244 -8.63 -20.61 -14.91
CA VAL A 244 -9.06 -21.37 -16.09
C VAL A 244 -10.34 -20.75 -16.68
N ARG A 245 -11.34 -20.48 -15.86
CA ARG A 245 -12.57 -19.84 -16.30
C ARG A 245 -12.34 -18.41 -16.80
N VAL A 246 -11.51 -17.64 -16.13
CA VAL A 246 -11.11 -16.29 -16.60
C VAL A 246 -10.41 -16.37 -17.96
N GLY A 247 -9.46 -17.28 -18.15
CA GLY A 247 -8.77 -17.48 -19.42
C GLY A 247 -9.69 -17.92 -20.57
N CYS A 248 -10.83 -18.55 -20.27
CA CYS A 248 -11.81 -18.94 -21.27
C CYS A 248 -12.78 -17.80 -21.63
N PHE A 249 -13.19 -16.98 -20.65
CA PHE A 249 -14.26 -16.00 -20.84
C PHE A 249 -13.77 -14.55 -20.91
N ASN A 250 -12.55 -14.26 -20.44
CA ASN A 250 -11.98 -12.93 -20.38
C ASN A 250 -10.47 -12.94 -20.70
N ASN A 251 -10.15 -12.96 -21.98
CA ASN A 251 -8.77 -12.90 -22.47
C ASN A 251 -8.19 -11.47 -22.53
N GLY A 252 -8.93 -10.47 -22.05
CA GLY A 252 -8.55 -9.05 -22.08
C GLY A 252 -7.64 -8.59 -20.95
N LEU A 253 -7.13 -9.50 -20.10
CA LEU A 253 -6.22 -9.14 -19.02
C LEU A 253 -4.89 -8.60 -19.55
N VAL A 254 -4.47 -7.48 -18.96
CA VAL A 254 -3.21 -6.79 -19.25
C VAL A 254 -2.22 -6.92 -18.10
N GLU A 255 -2.72 -6.94 -16.89
CA GLU A 255 -1.88 -7.07 -15.68
C GLU A 255 -2.41 -8.19 -14.79
N VAL A 256 -1.55 -9.13 -14.43
CA VAL A 256 -1.85 -10.25 -13.51
C VAL A 256 -0.81 -10.29 -12.39
N TYR A 257 -1.28 -10.25 -11.15
CA TYR A 257 -0.46 -10.35 -9.94
C TYR A 257 -0.96 -11.52 -9.09
N LEU A 258 -0.16 -12.56 -9.00
CA LEU A 258 -0.40 -13.75 -8.20
C LEU A 258 0.67 -13.79 -7.11
N GLU A 259 0.29 -13.53 -5.86
CA GLU A 259 1.25 -13.47 -4.75
C GLU A 259 0.76 -14.28 -3.56
N LYS A 260 1.60 -15.19 -3.06
CA LYS A 260 1.31 -16.03 -1.89
C LYS A 260 -0.02 -16.78 -2.02
N LEU A 261 -0.18 -17.48 -3.12
CA LEU A 261 -1.40 -18.21 -3.49
C LEU A 261 -1.12 -19.69 -3.74
N GLN A 262 -2.18 -20.48 -3.62
CA GLN A 262 -2.25 -21.82 -4.17
C GLN A 262 -2.67 -21.73 -5.65
N VAL A 263 -1.67 -21.64 -6.51
CA VAL A 263 -1.79 -21.61 -7.97
C VAL A 263 -0.69 -22.51 -8.51
N THR A 264 -1.03 -23.34 -9.48
CA THR A 264 -0.13 -24.25 -10.17
C THR A 264 0.13 -23.81 -11.61
N ASP A 265 0.84 -24.63 -12.37
CA ASP A 265 1.03 -24.42 -13.80
C ASP A 265 -0.28 -24.40 -14.58
N VAL A 266 -1.34 -25.05 -14.08
CA VAL A 266 -2.68 -25.01 -14.68
C VAL A 266 -3.21 -23.58 -14.74
N GLY A 267 -3.07 -22.83 -13.63
CA GLY A 267 -3.44 -21.41 -13.56
C GLY A 267 -2.59 -20.55 -14.48
N LEU A 268 -1.27 -20.79 -14.57
CA LEU A 268 -0.40 -20.03 -15.48
C LEU A 268 -0.71 -20.34 -16.95
N VAL A 269 -0.96 -21.59 -17.33
CA VAL A 269 -1.41 -21.98 -18.66
C VAL A 269 -2.75 -21.30 -19.00
N ALA A 270 -3.63 -21.14 -18.02
CA ALA A 270 -4.87 -20.39 -18.23
C ALA A 270 -4.61 -18.90 -18.48
N VAL A 271 -3.72 -18.28 -17.69
CA VAL A 271 -3.30 -16.87 -17.89
C VAL A 271 -2.63 -16.67 -19.24
N SER A 272 -1.91 -17.67 -19.78
CA SER A 272 -1.29 -17.58 -21.11
C SER A 272 -2.29 -17.34 -22.26
N LYS A 273 -3.60 -17.60 -22.05
CA LYS A 273 -4.65 -17.27 -23.02
C LYS A 273 -4.94 -15.77 -23.13
N CYS A 274 -4.40 -14.96 -22.21
CA CYS A 274 -4.48 -13.51 -22.26
C CYS A 274 -3.33 -12.94 -23.11
N PHE A 275 -3.44 -13.02 -24.41
CA PHE A 275 -2.38 -12.65 -25.37
C PHE A 275 -1.88 -11.20 -25.24
N GLY A 276 -2.72 -10.29 -24.73
CA GLY A 276 -2.39 -8.88 -24.47
C GLY A 276 -1.71 -8.61 -23.13
N LEU A 277 -1.23 -9.65 -22.43
CA LEU A 277 -0.61 -9.51 -21.12
C LEU A 277 0.69 -8.70 -21.23
N ASP A 278 0.76 -7.61 -20.45
CA ASP A 278 1.87 -6.69 -20.35
C ASP A 278 2.71 -6.91 -19.09
N THR A 279 2.02 -7.23 -18.00
CA THR A 279 2.65 -7.35 -16.68
C THR A 279 2.24 -8.66 -16.01
N LEU A 280 3.23 -9.46 -15.62
CA LEU A 280 3.06 -10.70 -14.88
C LEU A 280 3.88 -10.68 -13.59
N HIS A 281 3.23 -10.91 -12.45
CA HIS A 281 3.87 -11.16 -11.17
C HIS A 281 3.49 -12.55 -10.67
N VAL A 282 4.48 -13.38 -10.46
CA VAL A 282 4.40 -14.74 -9.88
C VAL A 282 5.29 -14.76 -8.66
N VAL A 283 4.71 -14.53 -7.49
CA VAL A 283 5.46 -14.24 -6.27
C VAL A 283 5.06 -15.20 -5.16
N LYS A 284 6.01 -16.02 -4.70
CA LYS A 284 5.78 -16.99 -3.62
C LYS A 284 4.58 -17.92 -3.89
N THR A 285 4.46 -18.38 -5.12
CA THR A 285 3.50 -19.38 -5.59
C THR A 285 4.25 -20.70 -5.75
N ALA A 286 4.12 -21.56 -4.74
CA ALA A 286 5.01 -22.71 -4.56
C ALA A 286 4.92 -23.77 -5.67
N GLU A 287 3.76 -23.88 -6.30
CA GLU A 287 3.47 -24.95 -7.25
C GLU A 287 3.64 -24.52 -8.72
N CYS A 288 4.01 -23.24 -8.96
CA CYS A 288 4.33 -22.77 -10.30
C CYS A 288 5.76 -23.19 -10.69
N SER A 289 5.95 -23.67 -11.91
CA SER A 289 7.21 -24.13 -12.47
C SER A 289 7.55 -23.49 -13.81
N ASP A 290 8.63 -23.94 -14.43
CA ASP A 290 9.02 -23.58 -15.78
C ASP A 290 7.94 -23.91 -16.81
N VAL A 291 7.17 -24.98 -16.62
CA VAL A 291 6.08 -25.38 -17.55
C VAL A 291 5.05 -24.26 -17.71
N GLY A 292 4.58 -23.73 -16.59
CA GLY A 292 3.61 -22.61 -16.61
C GLY A 292 4.21 -21.34 -17.19
N LEU A 293 5.49 -21.05 -16.85
CA LEU A 293 6.17 -19.84 -17.32
C LEU A 293 6.46 -19.89 -18.83
N CYS A 294 6.87 -21.05 -19.37
CA CYS A 294 7.04 -21.28 -20.80
C CYS A 294 5.74 -21.06 -21.56
N ALA A 295 4.64 -21.64 -21.07
CA ALA A 295 3.33 -21.45 -21.70
C ALA A 295 2.91 -19.95 -21.77
N VAL A 296 3.22 -19.18 -20.72
CA VAL A 296 2.96 -17.74 -20.72
C VAL A 296 3.88 -17.01 -21.68
N ALA A 297 5.20 -17.29 -21.67
CA ALA A 297 6.18 -16.62 -22.52
C ALA A 297 5.88 -16.84 -24.02
N GLU A 298 5.54 -18.06 -24.41
CA GLU A 298 5.23 -18.42 -25.80
C GLU A 298 4.04 -17.66 -26.38
N ARG A 299 3.01 -17.44 -25.55
CA ARG A 299 1.73 -16.85 -25.99
C ARG A 299 1.61 -15.36 -25.71
N CYS A 300 2.17 -14.87 -24.60
CA CYS A 300 2.08 -13.48 -24.16
C CYS A 300 3.29 -12.65 -24.63
N ARG A 301 3.47 -12.50 -25.93
CA ARG A 301 4.65 -11.84 -26.54
C ARG A 301 4.75 -10.34 -26.27
N PHE A 302 3.71 -9.73 -25.71
CA PHE A 302 3.68 -8.31 -25.36
C PHE A 302 4.14 -8.03 -23.92
N LEU A 303 4.64 -9.06 -23.20
CA LEU A 303 5.14 -8.90 -21.85
C LEU A 303 6.27 -7.87 -21.79
N ARG A 304 6.06 -6.84 -20.98
CA ARG A 304 7.05 -5.79 -20.68
C ARG A 304 7.58 -5.89 -19.26
N LYS A 305 6.80 -6.46 -18.34
CA LYS A 305 7.21 -6.56 -16.94
C LYS A 305 6.97 -7.95 -16.40
N VAL A 306 8.03 -8.58 -15.93
CA VAL A 306 7.98 -9.90 -15.30
C VAL A 306 8.64 -9.83 -13.94
N HIS A 307 7.92 -10.30 -12.92
CA HIS A 307 8.42 -10.42 -11.57
C HIS A 307 8.21 -11.86 -11.08
N ILE A 308 9.31 -12.54 -10.78
CA ILE A 308 9.33 -13.90 -10.30
C ILE A 308 10.02 -13.93 -8.94
N ASP A 309 9.34 -14.47 -7.94
CA ASP A 309 9.92 -14.78 -6.63
C ASP A 309 9.75 -16.27 -6.37
N GLY A 310 10.79 -17.04 -6.71
CA GLY A 310 10.88 -18.48 -6.51
C GLY A 310 11.38 -18.89 -5.12
N TRP A 311 11.44 -17.95 -4.17
CA TRP A 311 11.97 -18.20 -2.84
C TRP A 311 11.36 -19.43 -2.18
N ARG A 312 12.18 -20.43 -1.90
CA ARG A 312 11.87 -21.73 -1.28
C ARG A 312 11.32 -22.84 -2.19
N THR A 313 11.05 -22.61 -3.46
CA THR A 313 10.40 -23.63 -4.30
C THR A 313 11.32 -24.24 -5.35
N ASN A 314 12.29 -23.49 -5.85
CA ASN A 314 13.26 -23.88 -6.89
C ASN A 314 12.64 -24.54 -8.15
N ARG A 315 11.35 -24.33 -8.40
CA ARG A 315 10.66 -24.93 -9.55
C ARG A 315 10.74 -24.09 -10.81
N ILE A 316 11.13 -22.80 -10.68
CA ILE A 316 11.36 -21.90 -11.81
C ILE A 316 12.87 -21.74 -11.97
N GLY A 317 13.38 -22.12 -13.11
CA GLY A 317 14.78 -22.13 -13.44
C GLY A 317 15.07 -21.60 -14.83
N ASP A 318 15.99 -22.25 -15.54
CA ASP A 318 16.49 -21.81 -16.84
C ASP A 318 15.47 -21.93 -17.97
N ASP A 319 14.69 -23.01 -18.02
CA ASP A 319 13.79 -23.24 -19.16
C ASP A 319 12.76 -22.13 -19.28
N GLY A 320 12.15 -21.71 -18.16
CA GLY A 320 11.21 -20.59 -18.13
C GLY A 320 11.87 -19.25 -18.50
N LEU A 321 13.11 -19.02 -18.04
CA LEU A 321 13.85 -17.81 -18.35
C LEU A 321 14.31 -17.75 -19.81
N LEU A 322 14.73 -18.88 -20.38
CA LEU A 322 15.06 -19.01 -21.80
C LEU A 322 13.83 -18.79 -22.68
N ALA A 323 12.66 -19.30 -22.28
CA ALA A 323 11.41 -19.03 -22.98
C ALA A 323 11.06 -17.54 -22.96
N ILE A 324 11.24 -16.85 -21.82
CA ILE A 324 11.08 -15.39 -21.74
C ILE A 324 12.06 -14.69 -22.67
N ALA A 325 13.34 -15.05 -22.65
CA ALA A 325 14.35 -14.47 -23.53
C ALA A 325 14.04 -14.64 -25.01
N LYS A 326 13.47 -15.79 -25.39
CA LYS A 326 13.13 -16.13 -26.77
C LYS A 326 11.87 -15.42 -27.27
N HIS A 327 10.85 -15.29 -26.44
CA HIS A 327 9.52 -14.88 -26.88
C HIS A 327 9.10 -13.48 -26.43
N CYS A 328 9.66 -12.94 -25.32
CA CYS A 328 9.28 -11.66 -24.73
C CYS A 328 10.29 -10.55 -25.08
N LEU A 329 10.49 -10.25 -26.36
CA LEU A 329 11.52 -9.32 -26.86
C LEU A 329 11.27 -7.85 -26.42
N ASN A 330 10.05 -7.51 -26.00
CA ASN A 330 9.67 -6.19 -25.52
C ASN A 330 9.87 -6.01 -24.01
N LEU A 331 10.57 -6.94 -23.34
CA LEU A 331 10.77 -6.90 -21.90
C LEU A 331 11.53 -5.65 -21.48
N GLN A 332 10.95 -4.87 -20.56
CA GLN A 332 11.48 -3.63 -20.01
C GLN A 332 11.89 -3.77 -18.54
N GLU A 333 11.22 -4.65 -17.80
CA GLU A 333 11.47 -4.84 -16.37
C GLU A 333 11.48 -6.34 -16.04
N LEU A 334 12.57 -6.80 -15.44
CA LEU A 334 12.73 -8.16 -14.94
C LEU A 334 13.17 -8.13 -13.49
N VAL A 335 12.41 -8.81 -12.63
CA VAL A 335 12.74 -8.98 -11.21
C VAL A 335 12.79 -10.48 -10.91
N LEU A 336 13.96 -10.95 -10.49
CA LEU A 336 14.22 -12.33 -10.11
C LEU A 336 14.62 -12.37 -8.64
N ILE A 337 13.90 -13.14 -7.82
CA ILE A 337 14.18 -13.30 -6.39
C ILE A 337 14.23 -14.80 -6.08
N GLY A 338 15.35 -15.28 -5.53
CA GLY A 338 15.50 -16.69 -5.13
C GLY A 338 15.25 -17.68 -6.27
N VAL A 339 15.56 -17.30 -7.49
CA VAL A 339 15.57 -18.12 -8.69
C VAL A 339 17.03 -18.48 -8.97
N TYR A 340 17.31 -19.59 -9.64
CA TYR A 340 18.67 -20.05 -9.92
C TYR A 340 18.96 -20.07 -11.42
N PRO A 341 19.08 -18.91 -12.08
CA PRO A 341 19.46 -18.84 -13.48
C PRO A 341 20.89 -19.31 -13.68
N THR A 342 21.18 -19.93 -14.81
CA THR A 342 22.55 -20.13 -15.27
C THR A 342 23.03 -18.93 -16.07
N PHE A 343 24.33 -18.92 -16.39
CA PHE A 343 24.91 -17.95 -17.31
C PHE A 343 24.17 -17.92 -18.66
N SER A 344 23.76 -19.10 -19.18
CA SER A 344 23.07 -19.20 -20.48
C SER A 344 21.76 -18.45 -20.52
N SER A 345 20.91 -18.59 -19.49
CA SER A 345 19.60 -17.91 -19.46
C SER A 345 19.74 -16.40 -19.32
N LEU A 346 20.67 -15.92 -18.48
CA LEU A 346 20.94 -14.49 -18.33
C LEU A 346 21.57 -13.89 -19.58
N ALA A 347 22.51 -14.59 -20.23
CA ALA A 347 23.10 -14.18 -21.49
C ALA A 347 22.08 -14.12 -22.63
N ALA A 348 21.12 -15.04 -22.67
CA ALA A 348 20.03 -15.02 -23.62
C ALA A 348 19.09 -13.81 -23.39
N ILE A 349 18.73 -13.52 -22.11
CA ILE A 349 17.94 -12.35 -21.75
C ILE A 349 18.68 -11.06 -22.14
N ALA A 350 19.96 -10.95 -21.79
CA ALA A 350 20.78 -9.79 -22.10
C ALA A 350 20.91 -9.52 -23.60
N SER A 351 21.00 -10.59 -24.41
CA SER A 351 21.15 -10.50 -25.87
C SER A 351 19.83 -10.18 -26.58
N ASN A 352 18.72 -10.77 -26.15
CA ASN A 352 17.45 -10.73 -26.87
C ASN A 352 16.53 -9.61 -26.36
N CYS A 353 16.53 -9.29 -25.05
CA CYS A 353 15.67 -8.28 -24.46
C CYS A 353 16.32 -6.90 -24.51
N ARG A 354 16.51 -6.35 -25.71
CA ARG A 354 17.25 -5.09 -25.95
C ARG A 354 16.59 -3.85 -25.30
N ASN A 355 15.32 -3.95 -24.93
CA ASN A 355 14.56 -2.88 -24.26
C ASN A 355 14.59 -2.97 -22.74
N LEU A 356 15.43 -3.82 -22.16
CA LEU A 356 15.48 -4.05 -20.71
C LEU A 356 16.06 -2.82 -20.00
N GLU A 357 15.18 -2.05 -19.35
CA GLU A 357 15.53 -0.83 -18.61
C GLU A 357 15.77 -1.07 -17.12
N ARG A 358 15.12 -2.11 -16.56
CA ARG A 358 15.19 -2.40 -15.13
C ARG A 358 15.43 -3.89 -14.90
N LEU A 359 16.48 -4.17 -14.13
CA LEU A 359 16.81 -5.54 -13.72
C LEU A 359 17.02 -5.58 -12.20
N ALA A 360 16.42 -6.56 -11.54
CA ALA A 360 16.68 -6.83 -10.13
C ALA A 360 16.99 -8.31 -9.93
N LEU A 361 18.13 -8.60 -9.29
CA LEU A 361 18.64 -9.92 -9.01
C LEU A 361 18.84 -10.02 -7.48
N CYS A 362 18.01 -10.84 -6.81
CA CYS A 362 17.95 -10.86 -5.36
C CYS A 362 18.03 -12.28 -4.81
N GLY A 363 19.01 -12.53 -3.92
CA GLY A 363 19.18 -13.82 -3.26
C GLY A 363 19.54 -14.95 -4.23
N ILE A 364 20.36 -14.66 -5.23
CA ILE A 364 20.70 -15.57 -6.32
C ILE A 364 22.17 -15.95 -6.18
N GLY A 365 22.43 -17.18 -5.74
CA GLY A 365 23.79 -17.68 -5.52
C GLY A 365 24.58 -17.98 -6.80
N THR A 366 23.90 -18.10 -7.93
CA THR A 366 24.52 -18.39 -9.25
C THR A 366 24.92 -17.12 -10.02
N VAL A 367 24.56 -15.92 -9.54
CA VAL A 367 24.91 -14.66 -10.21
C VAL A 367 26.17 -14.07 -9.60
N GLY A 368 27.27 -14.20 -10.32
CA GLY A 368 28.58 -13.63 -9.98
C GLY A 368 29.01 -12.53 -10.94
N ASP A 369 30.32 -12.34 -11.04
CA ASP A 369 30.92 -11.29 -11.86
C ASP A 369 30.73 -11.54 -13.37
N ALA A 370 30.84 -12.78 -13.81
CA ALA A 370 30.68 -13.15 -15.23
C ALA A 370 29.28 -12.83 -15.77
N GLU A 371 28.23 -13.12 -14.99
CA GLU A 371 26.85 -12.78 -15.36
C GLU A 371 26.63 -11.28 -15.41
N ILE A 372 27.22 -10.55 -14.45
CA ILE A 372 27.12 -9.07 -14.42
C ILE A 372 27.90 -8.43 -15.57
N GLU A 373 29.05 -8.95 -15.93
CA GLU A 373 29.85 -8.51 -17.08
C GLU A 373 29.08 -8.71 -18.39
N CYS A 374 28.47 -9.89 -18.59
CA CYS A 374 27.62 -10.16 -19.74
C CYS A 374 26.43 -9.20 -19.82
N ILE A 375 25.79 -8.87 -18.68
CA ILE A 375 24.71 -7.87 -18.63
C ILE A 375 25.24 -6.47 -18.96
N ALA A 376 26.41 -6.12 -18.45
CA ALA A 376 27.05 -4.84 -18.70
C ALA A 376 27.36 -4.61 -20.18
N ASP A 377 27.82 -5.65 -20.86
CA ASP A 377 28.17 -5.63 -22.28
C ASP A 377 26.92 -5.55 -23.20
N LYS A 378 25.87 -6.32 -22.91
CA LYS A 378 24.76 -6.52 -23.83
C LYS A 378 23.51 -5.69 -23.53
N CYS A 379 23.27 -5.32 -22.26
CA CYS A 379 22.06 -4.58 -21.87
C CYS A 379 22.23 -3.06 -22.02
N VAL A 380 22.31 -2.56 -23.25
CA VAL A 380 22.55 -1.13 -23.54
C VAL A 380 21.43 -0.21 -23.06
N ALA A 381 20.18 -0.67 -23.00
CA ALA A 381 19.04 0.10 -22.54
C ALA A 381 18.90 0.15 -21.00
N LEU A 382 19.74 -0.56 -20.26
CA LEU A 382 19.61 -0.71 -18.82
C LEU A 382 19.82 0.63 -18.09
N ARG A 383 18.81 1.05 -17.34
CA ARG A 383 18.79 2.30 -16.57
C ARG A 383 18.89 2.09 -15.07
N LYS A 384 18.36 0.97 -14.58
CA LYS A 384 18.30 0.67 -13.13
C LYS A 384 18.66 -0.79 -12.90
N LEU A 385 19.66 -1.00 -12.04
CA LEU A 385 20.06 -2.34 -11.61
C LEU A 385 20.00 -2.44 -10.09
N CYS A 386 19.40 -3.53 -9.58
CA CYS A 386 19.43 -3.88 -8.17
C CYS A 386 20.04 -5.26 -7.99
N ILE A 387 21.11 -5.35 -7.20
CA ILE A 387 21.76 -6.61 -6.83
C ILE A 387 21.67 -6.74 -5.32
N LYS A 388 21.09 -7.85 -4.84
CA LYS A 388 20.96 -8.09 -3.41
C LYS A 388 21.33 -9.53 -3.06
N GLY A 389 22.30 -9.73 -2.16
CA GLY A 389 22.68 -11.06 -1.67
C GLY A 389 23.16 -12.00 -2.77
N CYS A 390 23.87 -11.48 -3.77
CA CYS A 390 24.54 -12.23 -4.84
C CYS A 390 26.06 -12.24 -4.62
N PRO A 391 26.80 -13.26 -5.07
CA PRO A 391 28.26 -13.36 -4.90
C PRO A 391 29.06 -12.47 -5.86
N VAL A 392 28.55 -11.29 -6.21
CA VAL A 392 29.19 -10.29 -7.04
C VAL A 392 30.27 -9.57 -6.26
N SER A 393 31.43 -9.31 -6.91
CA SER A 393 32.57 -8.60 -6.34
C SER A 393 32.77 -7.20 -6.95
N ASN A 394 33.92 -6.57 -6.62
CA ASN A 394 34.32 -5.30 -7.19
C ASN A 394 34.53 -5.37 -8.72
N ALA A 395 34.92 -6.54 -9.26
CA ALA A 395 35.08 -6.74 -10.70
C ALA A 395 33.73 -6.57 -11.43
N GLY A 396 32.68 -7.22 -10.92
CA GLY A 396 31.35 -7.11 -11.51
C GLY A 396 30.78 -5.70 -11.50
N ILE A 397 30.93 -4.94 -10.38
CA ILE A 397 30.47 -3.53 -10.36
C ILE A 397 31.35 -2.62 -11.24
N GLY A 398 32.64 -2.97 -11.43
CA GLY A 398 33.54 -2.30 -12.35
C GLY A 398 33.08 -2.45 -13.80
N ALA A 399 32.70 -3.65 -14.21
CA ALA A 399 32.14 -3.91 -15.53
C ALA A 399 30.87 -3.06 -15.81
N LEU A 400 30.00 -2.85 -14.80
CA LEU A 400 28.84 -1.96 -14.93
C LEU A 400 29.20 -0.51 -15.16
N ALA A 401 30.31 -0.05 -14.57
CA ALA A 401 30.78 1.33 -14.76
C ALA A 401 31.22 1.58 -16.21
N SER A 402 31.84 0.58 -16.85
CA SER A 402 32.37 0.67 -18.21
C SER A 402 31.33 0.30 -19.28
N GLY A 403 30.45 -0.66 -18.99
CA GLY A 403 29.54 -1.28 -19.96
C GLY A 403 28.26 -0.50 -20.18
N CYS A 404 27.26 -0.63 -19.35
CA CYS A 404 25.91 -0.08 -19.57
C CYS A 404 25.88 1.45 -19.74
N PRO A 405 25.82 2.04 -20.97
CA PRO A 405 25.94 3.48 -21.18
C PRO A 405 24.79 4.29 -20.56
N ASN A 406 23.59 3.72 -20.55
CA ASN A 406 22.38 4.37 -20.07
C ASN A 406 22.06 4.12 -18.57
N LEU A 407 22.97 3.47 -17.85
CA LEU A 407 22.75 3.13 -16.45
C LEU A 407 22.81 4.37 -15.56
N VAL A 408 21.69 4.68 -14.91
CA VAL A 408 21.51 5.87 -14.05
C VAL A 408 21.60 5.50 -12.57
N LYS A 409 21.13 4.30 -12.20
CA LYS A 409 21.06 3.90 -10.80
C LYS A 409 21.43 2.45 -10.58
N VAL A 410 22.38 2.22 -9.69
CA VAL A 410 22.72 0.90 -9.17
C VAL A 410 22.43 0.86 -7.67
N LYS A 411 21.77 -0.20 -7.22
CA LYS A 411 21.54 -0.48 -5.80
C LYS A 411 22.16 -1.83 -5.46
N VAL A 412 23.11 -1.83 -4.56
CA VAL A 412 23.78 -3.03 -4.05
C VAL A 412 23.48 -3.18 -2.57
N LYS A 413 23.00 -4.38 -2.18
CA LYS A 413 22.73 -4.72 -0.78
C LYS A 413 23.21 -6.13 -0.45
N LYS A 414 23.80 -6.33 0.71
CA LYS A 414 24.17 -7.67 1.22
C LYS A 414 25.04 -8.48 0.24
N CYS A 415 25.90 -7.85 -0.52
CA CYS A 415 26.88 -8.49 -1.41
C CYS A 415 28.25 -8.44 -0.74
N LYS A 416 28.63 -9.52 -0.04
CA LYS A 416 29.81 -9.56 0.86
C LYS A 416 31.16 -9.35 0.18
N ARG A 417 31.25 -9.57 -1.15
CA ARG A 417 32.51 -9.41 -1.92
C ARG A 417 32.71 -8.00 -2.48
N ILE A 418 31.72 -7.11 -2.31
CA ILE A 418 31.84 -5.70 -2.72
C ILE A 418 32.33 -4.91 -1.52
N THR A 419 33.38 -4.12 -1.72
CA THR A 419 34.00 -3.28 -0.68
C THR A 419 33.73 -1.80 -0.90
N GLY A 420 33.84 -0.99 0.16
CA GLY A 420 33.73 0.47 0.06
C GLY A 420 34.68 1.07 -0.98
N LYS A 421 35.93 0.60 -1.05
CA LYS A 421 36.92 1.03 -2.05
C LYS A 421 36.46 0.76 -3.49
N GLY A 422 35.84 -0.40 -3.75
CA GLY A 422 35.28 -0.68 -5.08
C GLY A 422 34.14 0.25 -5.44
N VAL A 423 33.29 0.61 -4.47
CA VAL A 423 32.18 1.55 -4.67
C VAL A 423 32.69 2.98 -4.95
N GLU A 424 33.72 3.44 -4.23
CA GLU A 424 34.36 4.73 -4.45
C GLU A 424 34.95 4.80 -5.85
N TRP A 425 35.70 3.78 -6.25
CA TRP A 425 36.26 3.67 -7.60
C TRP A 425 35.18 3.81 -8.69
N VAL A 426 34.04 3.09 -8.56
CA VAL A 426 32.93 3.19 -9.51
C VAL A 426 32.34 4.61 -9.56
N ARG A 427 32.23 5.29 -8.42
CA ARG A 427 31.73 6.69 -8.35
C ARG A 427 32.67 7.68 -9.01
N GLU A 428 33.99 7.46 -8.89
CA GLU A 428 35.03 8.28 -9.55
C GLU A 428 35.00 8.10 -11.07
N GLN A 429 34.87 6.84 -11.53
CA GLN A 429 34.83 6.55 -12.98
C GLN A 429 33.54 7.06 -13.62
N ARG A 430 32.41 7.10 -12.87
CA ARG A 430 31.12 7.47 -13.43
C ARG A 430 30.31 8.33 -12.46
N VAL A 431 30.60 9.61 -12.43
CA VAL A 431 29.98 10.60 -11.53
C VAL A 431 28.45 10.71 -11.71
N SER A 432 27.95 10.48 -12.94
CA SER A 432 26.51 10.52 -13.23
C SER A 432 25.73 9.31 -12.70
N LEU A 433 26.42 8.26 -12.23
CA LEU A 433 25.80 7.02 -11.75
C LEU A 433 25.43 7.13 -10.28
N ALA A 434 24.15 7.15 -9.97
CA ALA A 434 23.66 7.06 -8.59
C ALA A 434 23.91 5.64 -8.03
N PHE A 435 25.01 5.47 -7.30
CA PHE A 435 25.40 4.19 -6.71
C PHE A 435 25.01 4.13 -5.23
N ASN A 436 24.01 3.33 -4.89
CA ASN A 436 23.54 3.09 -3.53
C ASN A 436 24.08 1.76 -3.02
N TYR A 437 25.01 1.84 -2.09
CA TYR A 437 25.57 0.68 -1.39
C TYR A 437 25.10 0.67 0.06
N ASP A 438 24.65 -0.48 0.52
CA ASP A 438 24.17 -0.69 1.89
C ASP A 438 24.99 -1.83 2.51
N ASP A 439 25.93 -1.44 3.38
CA ASP A 439 26.86 -2.33 4.09
C ASP A 439 26.34 -2.76 5.47
N SER A 440 25.05 -2.59 5.73
CA SER A 440 24.45 -2.84 7.04
C SER A 440 24.36 -4.33 7.40
N GLU A 441 25.52 -5.02 7.45
CA GLU A 441 25.72 -6.30 8.17
C GLU A 441 27.22 -6.54 8.42
N VAL A 442 27.84 -5.67 9.21
CA VAL A 442 29.04 -6.02 9.97
C VAL A 442 28.75 -5.72 11.44
N GLU A 443 27.77 -6.41 12.01
CA GLU A 443 27.69 -6.59 13.47
C GLU A 443 26.92 -7.87 13.78
N ALA A 444 27.62 -8.77 14.44
CA ALA A 444 27.17 -9.94 15.20
C ALA A 444 27.52 -11.30 14.60
N LEU A 445 28.81 -11.64 14.62
CA LEU A 445 29.24 -12.97 14.99
C LEU A 445 29.97 -12.85 16.32
N ASP A 446 29.23 -12.72 17.40
CA ASP A 446 29.68 -13.20 18.70
C ASP A 446 28.51 -13.84 19.45
N GLY A 447 28.81 -15.00 20.03
CA GLY A 447 27.87 -16.03 20.41
C GLY A 447 26.86 -15.64 21.48
N SER A 448 25.71 -16.20 21.35
CA SER A 448 25.09 -17.10 22.33
C SER A 448 23.68 -17.51 21.85
N ALA A 449 23.44 -18.80 21.95
CA ALA A 449 22.14 -19.40 21.72
C ALA A 449 21.13 -18.88 22.75
N SER A 450 20.00 -18.35 22.27
CA SER A 450 18.75 -18.40 23.03
C SER A 450 17.56 -18.34 22.07
N ASP A 451 16.73 -19.36 22.15
CA ASP A 451 15.45 -19.48 21.44
C ASP A 451 14.55 -18.27 21.69
N GLY A 452 14.16 -17.62 20.61
CA GLY A 452 13.19 -16.53 20.65
C GLY A 452 12.44 -16.45 19.33
N VAL A 453 11.18 -16.81 19.34
CA VAL A 453 10.23 -16.70 18.25
C VAL A 453 10.15 -15.24 17.78
N GLY A 454 10.81 -14.92 16.67
CA GLY A 454 10.86 -13.60 16.06
C GLY A 454 9.96 -13.53 14.84
N GLY A 455 9.02 -12.61 14.87
CA GLY A 455 8.17 -12.30 13.74
C GLY A 455 8.96 -11.85 12.52
N ALA A 456 8.64 -12.41 11.36
CA ALA A 456 9.24 -12.08 10.09
C ALA A 456 8.97 -10.61 9.73
N GLN A 457 10.00 -9.78 9.79
CA GLN A 457 10.01 -8.46 9.19
C GLN A 457 10.10 -8.62 7.67
N ASP A 458 9.12 -8.05 7.00
CA ASP A 458 8.96 -8.02 5.54
C ASP A 458 10.02 -7.08 4.93
N ASN A 459 11.19 -7.63 4.59
CA ASN A 459 12.24 -6.92 3.87
C ASN A 459 11.87 -6.83 2.39
N THR A 460 10.91 -6.00 2.05
CA THR A 460 10.60 -5.66 0.67
C THR A 460 11.72 -4.83 0.07
N VAL A 461 12.21 -5.28 -1.10
CA VAL A 461 13.19 -4.54 -1.89
C VAL A 461 12.52 -3.26 -2.39
N GLU A 462 13.03 -2.09 -1.99
CA GLU A 462 12.50 -0.74 -2.38
C GLU A 462 12.53 -0.45 -3.90
N PHE A 463 13.00 -1.38 -4.71
CA PHE A 463 12.94 -1.34 -6.18
C PHE A 463 11.83 -2.22 -6.75
N LEU A 464 11.15 -2.99 -5.92
CA LEU A 464 9.93 -3.63 -6.36
C LEU A 464 8.98 -2.51 -6.81
N PRO A 465 8.33 -2.64 -7.96
CA PRO A 465 7.51 -1.56 -8.46
C PRO A 465 6.47 -1.21 -7.40
N THR A 466 6.71 -0.08 -6.75
CA THR A 466 5.59 0.65 -6.17
C THR A 466 4.69 0.87 -7.37
N ILE A 467 3.48 0.37 -7.31
CA ILE A 467 2.48 0.51 -8.38
C ILE A 467 2.28 2.01 -8.61
N ASN A 468 3.19 2.63 -9.35
CA ASN A 468 2.98 3.95 -9.89
C ASN A 468 2.11 3.76 -11.12
N GLN A 469 0.84 4.02 -10.94
CA GLN A 469 -0.05 4.32 -12.02
C GLN A 469 0.53 5.52 -12.78
N THR A 470 1.22 5.26 -13.87
CA THR A 470 1.48 6.28 -14.88
C THR A 470 0.22 6.41 -15.72
N THR A 471 -0.73 7.14 -15.21
CA THR A 471 -1.72 7.84 -16.00
C THR A 471 -1.65 9.29 -15.56
N VAL A 472 -1.21 10.13 -16.50
CA VAL A 472 -1.33 11.59 -16.52
C VAL A 472 -1.17 12.27 -15.16
N ALA A 473 -0.10 13.01 -15.03
CA ALA A 473 0.29 13.81 -13.89
C ALA A 473 -0.86 14.63 -13.29
N VAL A 474 -1.43 14.12 -12.23
CA VAL A 474 -1.90 14.90 -11.10
C VAL A 474 -1.21 14.27 -9.91
N ALA A 475 -0.33 15.00 -9.26
CA ALA A 475 0.43 14.56 -8.10
C ALA A 475 -0.53 14.09 -7.01
N GLU A 476 -0.86 12.81 -6.99
CA GLU A 476 -1.46 12.16 -5.85
C GLU A 476 -0.31 11.78 -4.91
N ALA A 477 0.09 12.73 -4.08
CA ALA A 477 0.82 12.43 -2.88
C ALA A 477 -0.13 11.62 -1.99
N ASP A 478 -0.10 10.30 -2.12
CA ASP A 478 -0.45 9.42 -1.02
C ASP A 478 0.63 9.60 0.06
N ALA A 479 0.49 10.67 0.83
CA ALA A 479 1.11 10.75 2.13
C ALA A 479 0.45 9.64 2.95
N GLU A 480 1.01 8.43 2.90
CA GLU A 480 1.03 7.59 4.07
C GLU A 480 1.81 8.39 5.12
N ALA A 481 1.08 9.18 5.90
CA ALA A 481 1.60 9.64 7.17
C ALA A 481 1.78 8.39 8.03
N SER A 482 2.93 7.73 7.88
CA SER A 482 3.55 7.03 8.96
C SER A 482 3.75 8.08 10.05
N SER A 483 2.93 7.98 11.08
CA SER A 483 3.17 8.59 12.38
C SER A 483 4.43 7.93 12.95
N SER A 484 5.59 8.39 12.51
CA SER A 484 6.84 8.20 13.22
C SER A 484 7.08 9.45 14.03
N ASN A 485 6.93 9.29 15.32
CA ASN A 485 7.57 10.01 16.41
C ASN A 485 8.62 11.03 15.99
N ASN A 486 8.22 12.29 15.85
CA ASN A 486 9.07 13.43 16.12
C ASN A 486 8.84 13.93 17.55
N ASN A 487 9.14 13.08 18.52
CA ASN A 487 9.33 13.44 19.92
C ASN A 487 10.81 13.27 20.31
N ASN A 488 11.72 13.88 19.58
CA ASN A 488 13.11 13.99 20.01
C ASN A 488 13.66 15.38 19.70
N ARG A 489 13.09 16.42 20.33
CA ARG A 489 13.77 17.73 20.47
C ARG A 489 13.22 18.61 21.59
N LEU A 490 12.73 18.03 22.71
CA LEU A 490 12.38 18.81 23.90
C LEU A 490 12.52 18.03 25.23
N THR A 491 13.49 17.11 25.32
CA THR A 491 13.83 16.45 26.61
C THR A 491 15.32 16.48 26.86
N MET A 492 15.89 17.68 26.84
CA MET A 492 17.15 17.98 27.50
C MET A 492 16.86 19.04 28.54
N LEU A 493 16.14 18.72 29.57
CA LEU A 493 16.11 19.42 30.88
C LEU A 493 14.97 18.85 31.72
N ARG A 494 15.22 17.70 32.32
CA ARG A 494 14.68 17.28 33.64
C ARG A 494 15.11 15.85 33.95
N SER A 495 16.39 15.69 34.25
CA SER A 495 16.86 14.61 35.11
C SER A 495 16.75 15.11 36.52
N ARG A 496 16.19 14.29 37.36
CA ARG A 496 16.40 14.05 38.78
C ARG A 496 15.09 13.91 39.55
N PHE A 497 15.11 12.88 40.34
CA PHE A 497 14.10 12.37 41.31
C PHE A 497 13.12 11.40 40.63
N GLY A 498 13.08 10.13 40.86
CA GLY A 498 13.57 9.38 42.03
C GLY A 498 12.46 8.47 42.50
N PHE A 499 12.71 7.17 42.46
CA PHE A 499 12.22 6.12 43.36
C PHE A 499 10.75 5.65 43.39
N LEU A 500 10.68 4.34 43.22
CA LEU A 500 9.93 3.30 43.93
C LEU A 500 8.52 2.93 43.51
N ALA A 501 8.50 1.68 43.12
CA ALA A 501 7.74 0.56 43.69
C ALA A 501 6.39 0.20 43.08
N GLY A 502 6.30 -1.08 42.68
CA GLY A 502 5.28 -2.04 42.99
C GLY A 502 4.84 -2.84 41.78
N ARG A 503 5.41 -3.99 41.49
CA ARG A 503 5.03 -5.39 41.77
C ARG A 503 3.52 -5.63 41.75
N ASN A 504 3.10 -6.48 40.78
CA ASN A 504 2.43 -7.80 40.94
C ASN A 504 1.95 -8.28 39.61
N LEU A 505 2.49 -9.35 39.08
CA LEU A 505 2.20 -10.79 39.21
C LEU A 505 0.85 -11.22 38.57
N VAL A 506 0.92 -11.79 37.37
CA VAL A 506 0.73 -13.18 36.85
C VAL A 506 -0.36 -14.03 37.56
N PRO A 507 -1.03 -15.07 36.99
CA PRO A 507 -0.67 -15.99 35.93
C PRO A 507 -1.82 -16.28 34.90
N GLY A 508 -1.58 -16.74 33.70
CA GLY A 508 -1.18 -18.09 33.32
C GLY A 508 -2.35 -19.02 32.97
N ALA A 509 -2.42 -19.52 31.77
CA ALA A 509 -2.85 -20.89 31.48
C ALA A 509 -2.48 -21.30 30.05
N PHE A 510 -1.35 -21.95 29.98
CA PHE A 510 -0.98 -22.87 28.88
C PHE A 510 -1.89 -24.11 28.94
N ARG A 511 -2.39 -24.56 27.80
CA ARG A 511 -2.70 -25.98 27.59
C ARG A 511 -1.91 -26.50 26.40
N ARG A 512 -0.91 -27.25 26.76
CA ARG A 512 -0.09 -28.16 25.98
C ARG A 512 -0.93 -29.39 25.65
N TRP A 513 -0.88 -29.86 24.43
CA TRP A 513 -1.23 -31.25 24.08
C TRP A 513 0.06 -31.96 23.71
N SER A 514 0.42 -32.89 24.55
CA SER A 514 1.50 -33.86 24.38
C SER A 514 0.95 -35.16 23.82
N ASN A 515 1.75 -35.76 22.96
CA ASN A 515 1.71 -37.13 22.47
C ASN A 515 1.64 -38.14 23.62
N GLY A 516 0.96 -39.22 23.36
CA GLY A 516 1.04 -40.44 24.13
C GLY A 516 0.86 -41.63 23.22
N ASP A 517 1.99 -42.31 23.02
CA ASP A 517 2.14 -43.57 22.30
C ASP A 517 1.54 -44.76 23.02
N ASN A 518 1.26 -45.77 22.22
CA ASN A 518 1.50 -47.21 22.40
C ASN A 518 0.40 -48.15 22.96
N VAL A 519 0.38 -49.17 22.19
CA VAL A 519 0.40 -50.63 22.47
C VAL A 519 -0.87 -51.42 22.22
N SER A 520 -0.76 -52.14 21.10
CA SER A 520 -1.09 -53.57 20.83
C SER A 520 -2.21 -54.29 21.59
N SER A 521 -3.11 -54.95 20.90
CA SER A 521 -3.12 -56.40 20.71
C SER A 521 -4.47 -56.89 20.14
N SER A 522 -4.33 -57.63 19.07
CA SER A 522 -4.88 -58.93 18.67
C SER A 522 -6.33 -59.33 19.05
N SER A 523 -6.91 -59.90 18.03
CA SER A 523 -7.82 -61.06 17.88
C SER A 523 -9.23 -60.68 17.41
N SER A 524 -9.55 -61.00 16.17
CA SER A 524 -10.12 -62.21 15.57
C SER A 524 -11.60 -62.42 15.88
N PHE A 525 -12.31 -62.76 14.79
CA PHE A 525 -13.62 -63.40 14.64
C PHE A 525 -14.88 -62.50 14.57
N GLY A 526 -15.54 -62.73 13.42
CA GLY A 526 -16.94 -62.48 13.16
C GLY A 526 -17.17 -62.02 11.74
#